data_790704bdea8b034b69fba810b1b64c56
#
_entry.id   790704bdea8b034b69fba810b1b64c56
#
_cell.length_a   1.000
_cell.length_b   1.000
_cell.length_c   1.000
_cell.angle_alpha   90.00
_cell.angle_beta   90.00
_cell.angle_gamma   90.00
#
_symmetry.space_group_name_H-M   'P 1'
#
loop_
_entity.id
_entity.type
_entity.pdbx_description
1 polymer ?
#
loop_
_entity_poly.entity_id
_entity_poly.type
_entity_poly.pdbx_seq_one_letter_code
_entity_poly.pdbx_strand_id
1 'polypeptide(L)'
;MATIEKPFRREIELDFVRGIAILLVMDFHDGRFGLLNYPLHLLHIPNPGWIGVDIFFVLSGFLVGGLLVKEWKVKGNIDSKSFLIRRCFKIWPQYYFFLFLLIATRHRSIHQLWGNLLNIQNYVGGVAHTWSLAVGEHAYLLIVLVLAVAARRRTRMRTLFFFFAGTCTFIVLLRLFLVSKRVNVFASTHTRVNAIFYGVMLAILYHYAPHIFHRMQSWRWLWIGILVATLLYLPYQTAHWWGSCVSFDFADFSGVALLMLLYRHGEGKRYSWPYRVVAWIGLYSYGIYLWHVSVAAPLASVAQHLRAWLVPAWEGVAPMVAGIFVGVVTTKLIEFPALGLRDRWFPRRVDSAVGVPAEQEPLEMGVQRT
;
A
#
# COMPACT_ATOMS: atom_id res chain seq x y z
N MET A 1 -29.63 23.63 -9.53
CA MET A 1 -28.38 23.40 -10.21
C MET A 1 -27.46 22.67 -9.22
N ALA A 2 -27.19 21.39 -9.42
CA ALA A 2 -26.31 20.62 -8.52
C ALA A 2 -24.87 21.05 -8.80
N THR A 3 -24.21 21.65 -7.82
CA THR A 3 -22.78 21.96 -7.86
C THR A 3 -22.01 20.65 -7.99
N ILE A 4 -21.40 20.44 -9.15
CA ILE A 4 -20.50 19.32 -9.40
C ILE A 4 -19.28 19.52 -8.49
N GLU A 5 -19.19 18.72 -7.40
CA GLU A 5 -18.00 18.68 -6.57
C GLU A 5 -16.77 18.45 -7.46
N LYS A 6 -15.74 19.28 -7.25
CA LYS A 6 -14.42 19.04 -7.86
C LYS A 6 -13.99 17.61 -7.50
N PRO A 7 -13.60 16.78 -8.49
CA PRO A 7 -13.17 15.42 -8.21
C PRO A 7 -12.03 15.45 -7.18
N PHE A 8 -12.07 14.54 -6.21
CA PHE A 8 -11.06 14.37 -5.17
C PHE A 8 -9.66 14.48 -5.82
N ARG A 9 -8.93 15.55 -5.50
CA ARG A 9 -7.64 15.83 -6.13
C ARG A 9 -6.73 14.66 -5.86
N ARG A 10 -6.39 13.92 -6.90
CA ARG A 10 -5.53 12.75 -6.87
C ARG A 10 -4.14 13.19 -6.40
N GLU A 11 -3.62 12.53 -5.36
CA GLU A 11 -2.30 12.83 -4.82
C GLU A 11 -1.26 11.98 -5.57
N ILE A 12 -0.63 12.59 -6.57
CA ILE A 12 0.33 11.95 -7.47
C ILE A 12 1.55 11.40 -6.70
N GLU A 13 1.90 12.00 -5.56
CA GLU A 13 2.99 11.57 -4.70
C GLU A 13 2.72 10.20 -4.08
N LEU A 14 1.49 9.97 -3.61
CA LEU A 14 1.10 8.67 -3.04
C LEU A 14 1.02 7.59 -4.12
N ASP A 15 0.57 7.95 -5.32
CA ASP A 15 0.60 7.04 -6.46
C ASP A 15 2.04 6.73 -6.89
N PHE A 16 2.96 7.70 -6.81
CA PHE A 16 4.39 7.48 -7.07
C PHE A 16 5.00 6.49 -6.07
N VAL A 17 4.72 6.64 -4.77
CA VAL A 17 5.17 5.67 -3.75
C VAL A 17 4.61 4.28 -4.02
N ARG A 18 3.34 4.16 -4.43
CA ARG A 18 2.75 2.87 -4.85
C ARG A 18 3.46 2.30 -6.07
N GLY A 19 3.85 3.18 -7.02
CA GLY A 19 4.58 2.78 -8.22
C GLY A 19 5.95 2.20 -7.88
N ILE A 20 6.70 2.85 -7.01
CA ILE A 20 7.98 2.30 -6.49
C ILE A 20 7.73 0.94 -5.84
N ALA A 21 6.76 0.85 -4.93
CA ALA A 21 6.48 -0.36 -4.18
C ALA A 21 6.12 -1.55 -5.09
N ILE A 22 5.26 -1.35 -6.12
CA ILE A 22 4.90 -2.43 -7.02
C ILE A 22 6.05 -2.84 -7.92
N LEU A 23 6.87 -1.91 -8.41
CA LEU A 23 8.05 -2.23 -9.22
C LEU A 23 9.06 -3.06 -8.43
N LEU A 24 9.30 -2.74 -7.15
CA LEU A 24 10.13 -3.54 -6.25
C LEU A 24 9.57 -4.96 -6.07
N VAL A 25 8.27 -5.09 -5.83
CA VAL A 25 7.63 -6.41 -5.65
C VAL A 25 7.72 -7.26 -6.92
N MET A 26 7.51 -6.66 -8.09
CA MET A 26 7.62 -7.38 -9.36
C MET A 26 9.05 -7.85 -9.58
N ASP A 27 10.03 -6.97 -9.43
CA ASP A 27 11.46 -7.30 -9.59
C ASP A 27 11.90 -8.42 -8.64
N PHE A 28 11.33 -8.49 -7.43
CA PHE A 28 11.58 -9.58 -6.48
C PHE A 28 11.07 -10.94 -6.99
N HIS A 29 9.92 -10.96 -7.70
CA HIS A 29 9.30 -12.17 -8.21
C HIS A 29 9.76 -12.54 -9.62
N ASP A 30 10.36 -11.62 -10.39
CA ASP A 30 10.86 -11.85 -11.76
C ASP A 30 12.14 -12.70 -11.80
N GLY A 31 12.61 -13.17 -10.66
CA GLY A 31 13.72 -14.11 -10.56
C GLY A 31 15.08 -13.48 -10.79
N ARG A 32 16.03 -14.27 -11.33
CA ARG A 32 17.46 -13.91 -11.39
C ARG A 32 17.76 -12.70 -12.28
N PHE A 33 16.95 -12.46 -13.29
CA PHE A 33 17.20 -11.44 -14.32
C PHE A 33 16.31 -10.19 -14.17
N GLY A 34 15.64 -9.98 -13.02
CA GLY A 34 14.94 -8.74 -12.72
C GLY A 34 15.83 -7.50 -12.90
N LEU A 35 15.25 -6.35 -13.24
CA LEU A 35 16.00 -5.12 -13.57
C LEU A 35 16.98 -4.68 -12.48
N LEU A 36 16.57 -4.79 -11.21
CA LEU A 36 17.42 -4.52 -10.05
C LEU A 36 18.13 -5.79 -9.56
N ASN A 37 17.47 -6.94 -9.68
CA ASN A 37 17.99 -8.19 -9.16
C ASN A 37 19.26 -8.62 -9.90
N TYR A 38 19.34 -8.48 -11.22
CA TYR A 38 20.51 -8.88 -11.98
C TYR A 38 21.79 -8.14 -11.56
N PRO A 39 21.85 -6.79 -11.53
CA PRO A 39 23.05 -6.09 -11.07
C PRO A 39 23.36 -6.35 -9.59
N LEU A 40 22.34 -6.47 -8.72
CA LEU A 40 22.55 -6.80 -7.31
C LEU A 40 23.10 -8.21 -7.12
N HIS A 41 22.63 -9.18 -7.92
CA HIS A 41 23.13 -10.55 -7.91
C HIS A 41 24.62 -10.61 -8.30
N LEU A 42 25.05 -9.80 -9.28
CA LEU A 42 26.47 -9.70 -9.66
C LEU A 42 27.34 -9.15 -8.51
N LEU A 43 26.77 -8.28 -7.68
CA LEU A 43 27.39 -7.70 -6.49
C LEU A 43 27.21 -8.55 -5.23
N HIS A 44 26.56 -9.73 -5.32
CA HIS A 44 26.19 -10.61 -4.19
C HIS A 44 25.31 -9.89 -3.13
N ILE A 45 24.52 -8.90 -3.54
CA ILE A 45 23.59 -8.18 -2.69
C ILE A 45 22.19 -8.85 -2.83
N PRO A 46 21.52 -9.24 -1.72
CA PRO A 46 20.16 -9.76 -1.77
C PRO A 46 19.19 -8.76 -2.38
N ASN A 47 18.22 -9.27 -3.18
CA ASN A 47 17.19 -8.44 -3.78
C ASN A 47 16.32 -7.78 -2.70
N PRO A 48 16.24 -6.44 -2.63
CA PRO A 48 15.43 -5.70 -1.66
C PRO A 48 13.93 -5.66 -2.01
N GLY A 49 13.50 -6.22 -3.12
CA GLY A 49 12.17 -6.00 -3.68
C GLY A 49 11.01 -6.42 -2.76
N TRP A 50 11.23 -7.38 -1.86
CA TRP A 50 10.24 -7.76 -0.85
C TRP A 50 9.83 -6.60 0.09
N ILE A 51 10.69 -5.57 0.27
CA ILE A 51 10.41 -4.35 1.04
C ILE A 51 9.20 -3.60 0.45
N GLY A 52 8.93 -3.75 -0.86
CA GLY A 52 7.78 -3.13 -1.52
C GLY A 52 6.45 -3.44 -0.84
N VAL A 53 6.30 -4.64 -0.25
CA VAL A 53 5.09 -5.02 0.50
C VAL A 53 4.95 -4.17 1.77
N ASP A 54 6.03 -3.91 2.49
CA ASP A 54 6.01 -3.10 3.72
C ASP A 54 5.74 -1.62 3.41
N ILE A 55 6.27 -1.12 2.30
CA ILE A 55 5.93 0.21 1.79
C ILE A 55 4.42 0.29 1.51
N PHE A 56 3.80 -0.74 0.90
CA PHE A 56 2.35 -0.79 0.71
C PHE A 56 1.60 -0.83 2.03
N PHE A 57 2.07 -1.55 3.03
CA PHE A 57 1.44 -1.62 4.35
C PHE A 57 1.44 -0.27 5.04
N VAL A 58 2.59 0.43 5.11
CA VAL A 58 2.67 1.77 5.69
C VAL A 58 1.77 2.75 4.95
N LEU A 59 1.82 2.75 3.61
CA LEU A 59 0.99 3.62 2.79
C LEU A 59 -0.51 3.32 2.97
N SER A 60 -0.86 2.04 3.06
CA SER A 60 -2.23 1.60 3.31
C SER A 60 -2.74 2.08 4.67
N GLY A 61 -1.91 1.93 5.71
CA GLY A 61 -2.21 2.46 7.05
C GLY A 61 -2.42 3.97 7.05
N PHE A 62 -1.56 4.72 6.36
CA PHE A 62 -1.67 6.17 6.24
C PHE A 62 -2.96 6.59 5.53
N LEU A 63 -3.31 5.95 4.42
CA LEU A 63 -4.50 6.29 3.65
C LEU A 63 -5.79 5.86 4.34
N VAL A 64 -5.84 4.62 4.82
CA VAL A 64 -7.01 4.05 5.49
C VAL A 64 -7.23 4.71 6.85
N GLY A 65 -6.16 4.79 7.65
CA GLY A 65 -6.18 5.50 8.92
C GLY A 65 -6.54 6.98 8.73
N GLY A 66 -5.97 7.63 7.71
CA GLY A 66 -6.24 9.03 7.38
C GLY A 66 -7.72 9.28 7.06
N LEU A 67 -8.37 8.42 6.28
CA LEU A 67 -9.80 8.54 5.99
C LEU A 67 -10.65 8.45 7.27
N LEU A 68 -10.39 7.47 8.13
CA LEU A 68 -11.15 7.24 9.36
C LEU A 68 -10.89 8.33 10.40
N VAL A 69 -9.61 8.74 10.57
CA VAL A 69 -9.21 9.79 11.50
C VAL A 69 -9.78 11.15 11.07
N LYS A 70 -9.79 11.44 9.75
CA LYS A 70 -10.43 12.64 9.20
C LYS A 70 -11.95 12.62 9.43
N GLU A 71 -12.61 11.50 9.17
CA GLU A 71 -14.05 11.34 9.42
C GLU A 71 -14.38 11.58 10.88
N TRP A 72 -13.63 10.95 11.79
CA TRP A 72 -13.79 11.17 13.23
C TRP A 72 -13.58 12.64 13.62
N LYS A 73 -12.54 13.30 13.06
CA LYS A 73 -12.28 14.73 13.33
C LYS A 73 -13.43 15.62 12.92
N VAL A 74 -14.08 15.33 11.79
CA VAL A 74 -15.16 16.15 11.22
C VAL A 74 -16.52 15.82 11.84
N LYS A 75 -16.84 14.52 11.99
CA LYS A 75 -18.18 14.06 12.40
C LYS A 75 -18.29 13.66 13.87
N GLY A 76 -17.16 13.57 14.58
CA GLY A 76 -17.12 13.06 15.97
C GLY A 76 -17.35 11.55 16.06
N ASN A 77 -17.64 10.87 14.95
CA ASN A 77 -17.95 9.44 14.88
C ASN A 77 -17.38 8.83 13.59
N ILE A 78 -17.39 7.48 13.49
CA ILE A 78 -16.93 6.73 12.33
C ILE A 78 -18.07 5.83 11.81
N ASP A 79 -18.36 5.95 10.51
CA ASP A 79 -19.28 5.05 9.82
C ASP A 79 -18.53 3.79 9.33
N SER A 80 -18.34 2.86 10.28
CA SER A 80 -17.63 1.60 10.04
C SER A 80 -18.25 0.77 8.91
N LYS A 81 -19.60 0.77 8.81
CA LYS A 81 -20.33 -0.01 7.80
C LYS A 81 -20.04 0.53 6.39
N SER A 82 -20.21 1.82 6.19
CA SER A 82 -19.94 2.45 4.90
C SER A 82 -18.49 2.29 4.50
N PHE A 83 -17.55 2.45 5.45
CA PHE A 83 -16.13 2.24 5.21
C PHE A 83 -15.83 0.81 4.71
N LEU A 84 -16.30 -0.22 5.42
CA LEU A 84 -16.05 -1.62 5.05
C LEU A 84 -16.67 -1.97 3.70
N ILE A 85 -17.90 -1.56 3.42
CA ILE A 85 -18.56 -1.76 2.13
C ILE A 85 -17.69 -1.14 1.02
N ARG A 86 -17.21 0.10 1.19
CA ARG A 86 -16.38 0.76 0.20
C ARG A 86 -15.04 0.05 -0.02
N ARG A 87 -14.50 -0.62 1.00
CA ARG A 87 -13.29 -1.44 0.88
C ARG A 87 -13.56 -2.76 0.16
N CYS A 88 -14.65 -3.43 0.46
CA CYS A 88 -15.07 -4.63 -0.27
C CYS A 88 -15.17 -4.35 -1.77
N PHE A 89 -15.85 -3.29 -2.19
CA PHE A 89 -15.96 -2.92 -3.61
C PHE A 89 -14.61 -2.55 -4.27
N LYS A 90 -13.62 -2.13 -3.50
CA LYS A 90 -12.29 -1.82 -4.02
C LYS A 90 -11.44 -3.06 -4.24
N ILE A 91 -11.56 -4.07 -3.37
CA ILE A 91 -10.63 -5.20 -3.29
C ILE A 91 -11.26 -6.49 -3.85
N TRP A 92 -12.44 -6.86 -3.36
CA TRP A 92 -13.04 -8.16 -3.60
C TRP A 92 -13.39 -8.47 -5.06
N PRO A 93 -13.94 -7.55 -5.88
CA PRO A 93 -14.33 -7.90 -7.24
C PRO A 93 -13.17 -8.44 -8.08
N GLN A 94 -12.03 -7.77 -8.05
CA GLN A 94 -10.85 -8.19 -8.79
C GLN A 94 -10.18 -9.41 -8.15
N TYR A 95 -10.16 -9.49 -6.81
CA TYR A 95 -9.61 -10.63 -6.07
C TYR A 95 -10.37 -11.93 -6.34
N TYR A 96 -11.69 -11.92 -6.18
CA TYR A 96 -12.49 -13.12 -6.42
C TYR A 96 -12.58 -13.50 -7.91
N PHE A 97 -12.52 -12.52 -8.82
CA PHE A 97 -12.36 -12.81 -10.24
C PHE A 97 -11.05 -13.54 -10.54
N PHE A 98 -9.96 -13.11 -9.93
CA PHE A 98 -8.67 -13.79 -10.03
C PHE A 98 -8.75 -15.25 -9.53
N LEU A 99 -9.34 -15.48 -8.35
CA LEU A 99 -9.52 -16.82 -7.81
C LEU A 99 -10.43 -17.67 -8.71
N PHE A 100 -11.50 -17.09 -9.22
CA PHE A 100 -12.40 -17.76 -10.19
C PHE A 100 -11.64 -18.23 -11.42
N LEU A 101 -10.77 -17.39 -11.99
CA LEU A 101 -9.97 -17.80 -13.15
C LEU A 101 -8.98 -18.92 -12.83
N LEU A 102 -8.34 -18.90 -11.66
CA LEU A 102 -7.46 -20.00 -11.25
C LEU A 102 -8.20 -21.35 -11.13
N ILE A 103 -9.46 -21.34 -10.71
CA ILE A 103 -10.31 -22.53 -10.64
C ILE A 103 -10.77 -22.92 -12.05
N ALA A 104 -11.30 -21.99 -12.83
CA ALA A 104 -11.85 -22.23 -14.15
C ALA A 104 -10.80 -22.78 -15.14
N THR A 105 -9.56 -22.30 -15.04
CA THR A 105 -8.42 -22.78 -15.85
C THR A 105 -7.76 -24.03 -15.28
N ARG A 106 -8.28 -24.60 -14.19
CA ARG A 106 -7.76 -25.79 -13.49
C ARG A 106 -6.32 -25.63 -12.99
N HIS A 107 -5.81 -24.42 -12.87
CA HIS A 107 -4.49 -24.17 -12.26
C HIS A 107 -4.50 -24.48 -10.77
N ARG A 108 -5.64 -24.31 -10.10
CA ARG A 108 -5.84 -24.61 -8.67
C ARG A 108 -7.22 -25.20 -8.44
N SER A 109 -7.32 -26.14 -7.49
CA SER A 109 -8.60 -26.66 -7.03
C SER A 109 -9.17 -25.76 -5.91
N ILE A 110 -10.49 -25.86 -5.69
CA ILE A 110 -11.16 -25.13 -4.61
C ILE A 110 -10.58 -25.51 -3.22
N HIS A 111 -10.15 -26.78 -3.04
CA HIS A 111 -9.48 -27.24 -1.82
C HIS A 111 -8.12 -26.58 -1.59
N GLN A 112 -7.43 -26.13 -2.64
CA GLN A 112 -6.16 -25.41 -2.49
C GLN A 112 -6.38 -23.92 -2.22
N LEU A 113 -7.58 -23.39 -2.50
CA LEU A 113 -7.92 -21.97 -2.43
C LEU A 113 -8.85 -21.62 -1.25
N TRP A 114 -9.26 -22.58 -0.42
CA TRP A 114 -10.19 -22.28 0.68
C TRP A 114 -9.67 -21.20 1.63
N GLY A 115 -8.35 -21.20 1.91
CA GLY A 115 -7.73 -20.15 2.70
C GLY A 115 -7.83 -18.76 2.03
N ASN A 116 -7.71 -18.71 0.68
CA ASN A 116 -7.90 -17.49 -0.10
C ASN A 116 -9.36 -17.03 -0.09
N LEU A 117 -10.32 -17.95 -0.22
CA LEU A 117 -11.75 -17.63 -0.20
C LEU A 117 -12.18 -16.99 1.12
N LEU A 118 -11.55 -17.37 2.24
CA LEU A 118 -11.80 -16.84 3.57
C LEU A 118 -10.85 -15.71 3.99
N ASN A 119 -9.92 -15.30 3.11
CA ASN A 119 -8.87 -14.32 3.40
C ASN A 119 -7.97 -14.68 4.60
N ILE A 120 -7.71 -15.99 4.82
CA ILE A 120 -6.81 -16.51 5.86
C ILE A 120 -5.63 -17.29 5.30
N GLN A 121 -5.34 -17.15 4.01
CA GLN A 121 -4.24 -17.86 3.30
C GLN A 121 -2.86 -17.58 3.90
N ASN A 122 -2.70 -16.51 4.62
CA ASN A 122 -1.47 -16.17 5.34
C ASN A 122 -1.20 -17.05 6.57
N TYR A 123 -2.17 -17.88 6.98
CA TYR A 123 -2.04 -18.87 8.05
C TYR A 123 -2.13 -20.32 7.56
N VAL A 124 -2.96 -20.56 6.56
CA VAL A 124 -3.31 -21.94 6.13
C VAL A 124 -2.76 -22.29 4.75
N GLY A 125 -2.14 -21.33 4.07
CA GLY A 125 -1.64 -21.49 2.71
C GLY A 125 -2.67 -21.17 1.63
N GLY A 126 -2.22 -21.23 0.37
CA GLY A 126 -3.00 -20.87 -0.81
C GLY A 126 -2.11 -20.29 -1.92
N VAL A 127 -2.54 -19.22 -2.57
CA VAL A 127 -1.72 -18.49 -3.54
C VAL A 127 -0.67 -17.67 -2.79
N ALA A 128 0.59 -18.05 -2.92
CA ALA A 128 1.68 -17.60 -2.05
C ALA A 128 1.77 -16.07 -1.92
N HIS A 129 1.86 -15.32 -3.03
CA HIS A 129 2.04 -13.87 -2.99
C HIS A 129 0.85 -13.11 -2.40
N THR A 130 -0.35 -13.73 -2.29
CA THR A 130 -1.55 -13.05 -1.77
C THR A 130 -1.62 -13.00 -0.23
N TRP A 131 -0.64 -13.52 0.48
CA TRP A 131 -0.61 -13.46 1.96
C TRP A 131 -0.77 -12.04 2.51
N SER A 132 -0.16 -11.06 1.84
CA SER A 132 -0.20 -9.67 2.27
C SER A 132 -1.59 -9.03 2.13
N LEU A 133 -2.41 -9.52 1.18
CA LEU A 133 -3.81 -9.07 1.06
C LEU A 133 -4.62 -9.50 2.28
N ALA A 134 -4.43 -10.74 2.77
CA ALA A 134 -5.07 -11.19 4.02
C ALA A 134 -4.62 -10.35 5.23
N VAL A 135 -3.32 -10.05 5.35
CA VAL A 135 -2.83 -9.13 6.41
C VAL A 135 -3.52 -7.77 6.31
N GLY A 136 -3.66 -7.22 5.10
CA GLY A 136 -4.35 -5.95 4.86
C GLY A 136 -5.82 -5.97 5.27
N GLU A 137 -6.59 -7.00 4.88
CA GLU A 137 -7.99 -7.17 5.25
C GLU A 137 -8.18 -7.29 6.77
N HIS A 138 -7.37 -8.13 7.45
CA HIS A 138 -7.39 -8.24 8.91
C HIS A 138 -7.07 -6.90 9.58
N ALA A 139 -6.08 -6.17 9.06
CA ALA A 139 -5.69 -4.87 9.59
C ALA A 139 -6.83 -3.84 9.43
N TYR A 140 -7.53 -3.83 8.30
CA TYR A 140 -8.66 -2.89 8.10
C TYR A 140 -9.78 -3.15 9.10
N LEU A 141 -10.14 -4.42 9.33
CA LEU A 141 -11.13 -4.77 10.34
C LEU A 141 -10.68 -4.32 11.73
N LEU A 142 -9.42 -4.57 12.09
CA LEU A 142 -8.88 -4.19 13.40
C LEU A 142 -8.83 -2.67 13.58
N ILE A 143 -8.36 -1.92 12.58
CA ILE A 143 -8.28 -0.45 12.63
C ILE A 143 -9.68 0.15 12.78
N VAL A 144 -10.65 -0.31 11.99
CA VAL A 144 -12.03 0.16 12.08
C VAL A 144 -12.61 -0.10 13.47
N LEU A 145 -12.40 -1.30 14.01
CA LEU A 145 -12.87 -1.66 15.34
C LEU A 145 -12.26 -0.76 16.41
N VAL A 146 -10.93 -0.64 16.43
CA VAL A 146 -10.19 0.17 17.41
C VAL A 146 -10.60 1.64 17.34
N LEU A 147 -10.64 2.22 16.13
CA LEU A 147 -10.99 3.63 15.95
C LEU A 147 -12.48 3.89 16.26
N ALA A 148 -13.41 3.00 15.89
CA ALA A 148 -14.82 3.15 16.20
C ALA A 148 -15.09 3.06 17.71
N VAL A 149 -14.46 2.12 18.41
CA VAL A 149 -14.55 2.01 19.88
C VAL A 149 -13.95 3.24 20.54
N ALA A 150 -12.78 3.70 20.08
CA ALA A 150 -12.11 4.89 20.60
C ALA A 150 -12.96 6.16 20.37
N ALA A 151 -13.61 6.29 19.21
CA ALA A 151 -14.50 7.41 18.91
C ALA A 151 -15.72 7.43 19.85
N ARG A 152 -16.39 6.26 20.05
CA ARG A 152 -17.52 6.12 20.98
C ARG A 152 -17.13 6.45 22.42
N ARG A 153 -15.91 6.07 22.82
CA ARG A 153 -15.37 6.36 24.18
C ARG A 153 -14.77 7.74 24.28
N ARG A 154 -14.80 8.57 23.24
CA ARG A 154 -14.20 9.90 23.17
C ARG A 154 -12.73 9.90 23.59
N THR A 155 -11.99 8.85 23.21
CA THR A 155 -10.58 8.67 23.54
C THR A 155 -9.73 9.80 22.93
N ARG A 156 -8.76 10.30 23.68
CA ARG A 156 -7.83 11.32 23.17
C ARG A 156 -6.93 10.73 22.09
N MET A 157 -6.67 11.46 21.00
CA MET A 157 -5.78 11.02 19.91
C MET A 157 -4.37 10.68 20.37
N ARG A 158 -3.86 11.39 21.40
CA ARG A 158 -2.57 11.08 22.02
C ARG A 158 -2.56 9.67 22.63
N THR A 159 -3.61 9.29 23.33
CA THR A 159 -3.75 7.94 23.92
C THR A 159 -3.78 6.87 22.82
N LEU A 160 -4.50 7.15 21.73
CA LEU A 160 -4.58 6.24 20.58
C LEU A 160 -3.23 6.08 19.88
N PHE A 161 -2.48 7.19 19.71
CA PHE A 161 -1.13 7.16 19.16
C PHE A 161 -0.21 6.26 20.01
N PHE A 162 -0.19 6.42 21.33
CA PHE A 162 0.62 5.57 22.21
C PHE A 162 0.11 4.12 22.28
N PHE A 163 -1.18 3.89 22.12
CA PHE A 163 -1.71 2.53 21.99
C PHE A 163 -1.14 1.83 20.76
N PHE A 164 -1.14 2.46 19.58
CA PHE A 164 -0.54 1.89 18.38
C PHE A 164 0.99 1.75 18.53
N ALA A 165 1.67 2.73 19.13
CA ALA A 165 3.12 2.64 19.39
C ALA A 165 3.46 1.45 20.29
N GLY A 166 2.75 1.27 21.41
CA GLY A 166 2.92 0.13 22.30
C GLY A 166 2.62 -1.20 21.63
N THR A 167 1.57 -1.24 20.78
CA THR A 167 1.26 -2.45 19.99
C THR A 167 2.37 -2.76 18.98
N CYS A 168 2.94 -1.77 18.30
CA CYS A 168 4.08 -1.99 17.41
C CYS A 168 5.29 -2.53 18.18
N THR A 169 5.64 -1.94 19.33
CA THR A 169 6.72 -2.44 20.19
C THR A 169 6.46 -3.88 20.64
N PHE A 170 5.24 -4.20 21.06
CA PHE A 170 4.86 -5.56 21.42
C PHE A 170 5.03 -6.54 20.26
N ILE A 171 4.64 -6.16 19.04
CA ILE A 171 4.81 -7.01 17.85
C ILE A 171 6.28 -7.26 17.54
N VAL A 172 7.15 -6.27 17.68
CA VAL A 172 8.61 -6.45 17.50
C VAL A 172 9.17 -7.44 18.52
N LEU A 173 8.81 -7.30 19.79
CA LEU A 173 9.22 -8.23 20.86
C LEU A 173 8.66 -9.65 20.62
N LEU A 174 7.40 -9.75 20.19
CA LEU A 174 6.78 -11.02 19.84
C LEU A 174 7.51 -11.70 18.66
N ARG A 175 7.89 -10.95 17.61
CA ARG A 175 8.69 -11.48 16.49
C ARG A 175 10.02 -12.05 16.99
N LEU A 176 10.76 -11.29 17.79
CA LEU A 176 12.02 -11.74 18.37
C LEU A 176 11.84 -13.05 19.17
N PHE A 177 10.79 -13.10 20.00
CA PHE A 177 10.47 -14.33 20.75
C PHE A 177 10.13 -15.51 19.82
N LEU A 178 9.27 -15.31 18.81
CA LEU A 178 8.86 -16.37 17.88
C LEU A 178 10.05 -16.90 17.06
N VAL A 179 10.90 -15.98 16.56
CA VAL A 179 12.10 -16.38 15.79
C VAL A 179 13.11 -17.13 16.67
N SER A 180 13.26 -16.77 17.95
CA SER A 180 14.08 -17.54 18.89
C SER A 180 13.56 -18.99 19.08
N LYS A 181 12.26 -19.21 18.86
CA LYS A 181 11.61 -20.53 18.83
C LYS A 181 11.57 -21.16 17.43
N ARG A 182 12.27 -20.57 16.44
CA ARG A 182 12.30 -21.02 15.04
C ARG A 182 10.92 -21.02 14.34
N VAL A 183 9.99 -20.21 14.82
CA VAL A 183 8.67 -20.03 14.20
C VAL A 183 8.80 -19.04 13.03
N ASN A 184 8.19 -19.38 11.88
CA ASN A 184 8.16 -18.48 10.73
C ASN A 184 7.24 -17.29 11.00
N VAL A 185 7.79 -16.07 10.86
CA VAL A 185 7.11 -14.80 11.15
C VAL A 185 6.81 -13.98 9.88
N PHE A 186 7.08 -14.55 8.69
CA PHE A 186 7.07 -13.81 7.43
C PHE A 186 5.69 -13.32 7.00
N ALA A 187 4.66 -14.14 7.11
CA ALA A 187 3.34 -13.88 6.50
C ALA A 187 2.21 -13.64 7.52
N SER A 188 2.43 -13.94 8.80
CA SER A 188 1.36 -13.90 9.81
C SER A 188 0.93 -12.47 10.15
N THR A 189 -0.38 -12.22 10.25
CA THR A 189 -0.90 -10.89 10.57
C THR A 189 -0.35 -10.33 11.87
N HIS A 190 -0.30 -11.14 12.94
CA HIS A 190 0.18 -10.74 14.26
C HIS A 190 1.67 -10.39 14.31
N THR A 191 2.43 -10.67 13.26
CA THR A 191 3.84 -10.33 13.15
C THR A 191 4.14 -9.24 12.11
N ARG A 192 3.15 -8.85 11.29
CA ARG A 192 3.34 -7.94 10.15
C ARG A 192 2.45 -6.70 10.17
N VAL A 193 1.41 -6.66 11.02
CA VAL A 193 0.43 -5.57 11.02
C VAL A 193 1.01 -4.25 11.55
N ASN A 194 2.16 -4.26 12.23
CA ASN A 194 2.85 -3.06 12.73
C ASN A 194 3.21 -2.07 11.60
N ALA A 195 3.58 -2.54 10.42
CA ALA A 195 3.81 -1.67 9.25
C ALA A 195 2.59 -0.78 8.94
N ILE A 196 1.39 -1.37 8.97
CA ILE A 196 0.14 -0.65 8.75
C ILE A 196 -0.12 0.33 9.90
N PHE A 197 0.18 -0.05 11.15
CA PHE A 197 0.00 0.82 12.31
C PHE A 197 0.94 2.01 12.31
N TYR A 198 2.18 1.88 11.82
CA TYR A 198 3.05 3.05 11.59
C TYR A 198 2.38 4.04 10.63
N GLY A 199 1.75 3.56 9.56
CA GLY A 199 0.96 4.41 8.67
C GLY A 199 -0.21 5.12 9.36
N VAL A 200 -0.97 4.41 10.22
CA VAL A 200 -2.07 4.99 11.02
C VAL A 200 -1.54 6.07 11.97
N MET A 201 -0.40 5.82 12.62
CA MET A 201 0.23 6.81 13.51
C MET A 201 0.63 8.09 12.75
N LEU A 202 1.17 7.96 11.55
CA LEU A 202 1.46 9.09 10.67
C LEU A 202 0.19 9.85 10.28
N ALA A 203 -0.90 9.16 10.02
CA ALA A 203 -2.20 9.77 9.73
C ALA A 203 -2.76 10.55 10.93
N ILE A 204 -2.61 10.02 12.15
CA ILE A 204 -2.97 10.74 13.38
C ILE A 204 -2.15 12.01 13.50
N LEU A 205 -0.82 11.94 13.30
CA LEU A 205 0.04 13.14 13.34
C LEU A 205 -0.35 14.15 12.27
N TYR A 206 -0.59 13.70 11.04
CA TYR A 206 -0.99 14.57 9.94
C TYR A 206 -2.28 15.36 10.23
N HIS A 207 -3.31 14.71 10.81
CA HIS A 207 -4.60 15.35 11.04
C HIS A 207 -4.71 16.12 12.37
N TYR A 208 -4.01 15.71 13.41
CA TYR A 208 -4.14 16.27 14.78
C TYR A 208 -2.93 17.01 15.29
N ALA A 209 -1.75 16.77 14.72
CA ALA A 209 -0.50 17.44 15.08
C ALA A 209 0.33 17.79 13.82
N PRO A 210 -0.25 18.55 12.86
CA PRO A 210 0.39 18.81 11.57
C PRO A 210 1.77 19.48 11.73
N HIS A 211 1.97 20.31 12.77
CA HIS A 211 3.26 20.92 13.04
C HIS A 211 4.35 19.88 13.34
N ILE A 212 4.02 18.80 14.07
CA ILE A 212 4.96 17.69 14.34
C ILE A 212 5.23 16.95 13.03
N PHE A 213 4.18 16.64 12.25
CA PHE A 213 4.30 15.95 10.98
C PHE A 213 5.23 16.71 10.02
N HIS A 214 5.01 18.02 9.83
CA HIS A 214 5.86 18.85 8.97
C HIS A 214 7.28 19.01 9.51
N ARG A 215 7.46 19.11 10.82
CA ARG A 215 8.80 19.10 11.45
C ARG A 215 9.53 17.77 11.17
N MET A 216 8.86 16.64 11.23
CA MET A 216 9.44 15.34 10.85
C MET A 216 9.84 15.32 9.37
N GLN A 217 9.04 15.90 8.48
CA GLN A 217 9.40 16.01 7.06
C GLN A 217 10.67 16.82 6.82
N SER A 218 10.99 17.79 7.67
CA SER A 218 12.24 18.58 7.55
C SER A 218 13.50 17.76 7.84
N TRP A 219 13.40 16.63 8.53
CA TRP A 219 14.53 15.73 8.83
C TRP A 219 14.93 14.85 7.63
N ARG A 220 15.13 15.48 6.48
CA ARG A 220 15.37 14.78 5.20
C ARG A 220 16.55 13.83 5.25
N TRP A 221 17.63 14.23 5.89
CA TRP A 221 18.83 13.40 6.01
C TRP A 221 18.64 12.18 6.89
N LEU A 222 17.78 12.26 7.92
CA LEU A 222 17.38 11.09 8.71
C LEU A 222 16.64 10.08 7.84
N TRP A 223 15.67 10.52 7.04
CA TRP A 223 14.89 9.63 6.18
C TRP A 223 15.74 9.01 5.06
N ILE A 224 16.64 9.79 4.46
CA ILE A 224 17.63 9.26 3.50
C ILE A 224 18.56 8.28 4.20
N GLY A 225 19.03 8.58 5.39
CA GLY A 225 19.88 7.69 6.19
C GLY A 225 19.20 6.35 6.50
N ILE A 226 17.90 6.34 6.81
CA ILE A 226 17.12 5.11 7.02
C ILE A 226 17.08 4.27 5.73
N LEU A 227 16.81 4.89 4.57
CA LEU A 227 16.81 4.16 3.29
C LEU A 227 18.18 3.55 2.98
N VAL A 228 19.24 4.32 3.17
CA VAL A 228 20.62 3.83 2.96
C VAL A 228 20.96 2.71 3.95
N ALA A 229 20.62 2.89 5.25
CA ALA A 229 20.85 1.87 6.27
C ALA A 229 20.10 0.57 5.96
N THR A 230 18.87 0.67 5.44
CA THR A 230 18.11 -0.50 4.98
C THR A 230 18.88 -1.25 3.90
N LEU A 231 19.32 -0.56 2.85
CA LEU A 231 20.09 -1.20 1.75
C LEU A 231 21.39 -1.83 2.24
N LEU A 232 22.11 -1.15 3.15
CA LEU A 232 23.37 -1.65 3.71
C LEU A 232 23.17 -2.83 4.66
N TYR A 233 22.01 -2.91 5.32
CA TYR A 233 21.70 -4.02 6.25
C TYR A 233 21.27 -5.30 5.55
N LEU A 234 20.65 -5.24 4.37
CA LEU A 234 20.12 -6.40 3.65
C LEU A 234 21.09 -7.58 3.49
N PRO A 235 22.38 -7.38 3.16
CA PRO A 235 23.33 -8.48 3.05
C PRO A 235 23.53 -9.25 4.37
N TYR A 236 23.25 -8.62 5.50
CA TYR A 236 23.48 -9.17 6.82
C TYR A 236 22.22 -9.78 7.46
N GLN A 237 21.06 -9.73 6.80
CA GLN A 237 19.77 -10.17 7.35
C GLN A 237 19.74 -11.66 7.76
N THR A 238 20.61 -12.49 7.17
CA THR A 238 20.73 -13.92 7.49
C THR A 238 21.92 -14.25 8.38
N ALA A 239 22.76 -13.25 8.70
CA ALA A 239 23.97 -13.45 9.48
C ALA A 239 23.68 -13.86 10.94
N HIS A 240 22.53 -13.45 11.47
CA HIS A 240 22.11 -13.72 12.83
C HIS A 240 20.66 -14.22 12.89
N TRP A 241 20.32 -14.99 13.92
CA TRP A 241 18.97 -15.53 14.12
C TRP A 241 17.88 -14.42 14.22
N TRP A 242 18.23 -13.26 14.74
CA TRP A 242 17.34 -12.08 14.84
C TRP A 242 17.34 -11.20 13.58
N GLY A 243 18.21 -11.46 12.64
CA GLY A 243 18.44 -10.60 11.49
C GLY A 243 17.19 -10.38 10.62
N SER A 244 16.39 -11.41 10.42
CA SER A 244 15.12 -11.31 9.70
C SER A 244 14.10 -10.42 10.42
N CYS A 245 14.09 -10.37 11.75
CA CYS A 245 13.20 -9.51 12.51
C CYS A 245 13.54 -8.03 12.28
N VAL A 246 14.83 -7.70 12.37
CA VAL A 246 15.33 -6.33 12.18
C VAL A 246 15.14 -5.87 10.73
N SER A 247 15.29 -6.77 9.75
CA SER A 247 15.05 -6.42 8.34
C SER A 247 13.60 -6.00 8.08
N PHE A 248 12.62 -6.60 8.78
CA PHE A 248 11.22 -6.14 8.68
C PHE A 248 11.04 -4.71 9.24
N ASP A 249 11.69 -4.39 10.37
CA ASP A 249 11.60 -3.04 10.92
C ASP A 249 12.27 -2.00 10.00
N PHE A 250 13.42 -2.34 9.40
CA PHE A 250 14.04 -1.50 8.36
C PHE A 250 13.12 -1.32 7.14
N ALA A 251 12.42 -2.37 6.70
CA ALA A 251 11.46 -2.29 5.61
C ALA A 251 10.27 -1.38 5.95
N ASP A 252 9.70 -1.53 7.14
CA ASP A 252 8.61 -0.70 7.65
C ASP A 252 9.02 0.78 7.69
N PHE A 253 10.19 1.07 8.27
CA PHE A 253 10.72 2.44 8.34
C PHE A 253 11.12 3.00 6.97
N SER A 254 11.47 2.15 6.00
CA SER A 254 11.65 2.60 4.60
C SER A 254 10.34 3.11 3.99
N GLY A 255 9.22 2.45 4.28
CA GLY A 255 7.89 2.94 3.90
C GLY A 255 7.57 4.29 4.54
N VAL A 256 7.86 4.45 5.84
CA VAL A 256 7.73 5.74 6.55
C VAL A 256 8.63 6.80 5.90
N ALA A 257 9.90 6.49 5.64
CA ALA A 257 10.87 7.41 5.06
C ALA A 257 10.46 7.90 3.68
N LEU A 258 10.01 7.00 2.79
CA LEU A 258 9.50 7.38 1.48
C LEU A 258 8.30 8.31 1.58
N LEU A 259 7.36 8.03 2.49
CA LEU A 259 6.20 8.88 2.70
C LEU A 259 6.62 10.26 3.23
N MET A 260 7.53 10.34 4.21
CA MET A 260 8.03 11.60 4.76
C MET A 260 8.81 12.44 3.74
N LEU A 261 9.56 11.81 2.84
CA LEU A 261 10.35 12.49 1.81
C LEU A 261 9.49 13.00 0.65
N LEU A 262 8.50 12.22 0.23
CA LEU A 262 7.79 12.42 -1.02
C LEU A 262 6.41 13.09 -0.86
N TYR A 263 5.70 12.81 0.24
CA TYR A 263 4.37 13.34 0.45
C TYR A 263 4.39 14.84 0.83
N ARG A 264 3.90 15.69 -0.07
CA ARG A 264 3.80 17.14 0.12
C ARG A 264 2.46 17.65 -0.39
N HIS A 265 1.49 17.68 0.49
CA HIS A 265 0.14 18.12 0.15
C HIS A 265 0.11 19.61 -0.24
N GLY A 266 -0.58 19.92 -1.34
CA GLY A 266 -0.91 21.31 -1.75
C GLY A 266 0.15 22.07 -2.54
N GLU A 267 1.35 21.55 -2.74
CA GLU A 267 2.34 22.23 -3.59
C GLU A 267 2.09 21.92 -5.08
N GLY A 268 1.79 22.95 -5.87
CA GLY A 268 1.57 22.88 -7.33
C GLY A 268 2.85 22.59 -8.11
N LYS A 269 3.44 21.41 -7.93
CA LYS A 269 4.70 21.01 -8.58
C LYS A 269 4.48 20.50 -9.99
N ARG A 270 5.40 20.87 -10.87
CA ARG A 270 5.57 20.18 -12.16
C ARG A 270 6.39 18.93 -11.93
N TYR A 271 5.77 17.75 -12.11
CA TYR A 271 6.46 16.47 -12.02
C TYR A 271 7.11 16.12 -13.36
N SER A 272 8.34 15.59 -13.31
CA SER A 272 9.04 15.09 -14.50
C SER A 272 8.28 13.90 -15.14
N TRP A 273 8.55 13.64 -16.41
CA TRP A 273 7.91 12.54 -17.13
C TRP A 273 8.14 11.16 -16.44
N PRO A 274 9.36 10.78 -16.03
CA PRO A 274 9.55 9.49 -15.33
C PRO A 274 8.74 9.39 -14.02
N TYR A 275 8.66 10.48 -13.26
CA TYR A 275 7.83 10.52 -12.05
C TYR A 275 6.35 10.22 -12.36
N ARG A 276 5.83 10.83 -13.43
CA ARG A 276 4.44 10.63 -13.88
C ARG A 276 4.19 9.19 -14.34
N VAL A 277 5.15 8.56 -15.02
CA VAL A 277 5.05 7.17 -15.46
C VAL A 277 4.99 6.23 -14.23
N VAL A 278 5.89 6.40 -13.26
CA VAL A 278 5.88 5.59 -12.05
C VAL A 278 4.58 5.79 -11.25
N ALA A 279 4.10 7.04 -11.12
CA ALA A 279 2.82 7.32 -10.48
C ALA A 279 1.62 6.71 -11.25
N TRP A 280 1.69 6.68 -12.59
CA TRP A 280 0.68 6.00 -13.39
C TRP A 280 0.67 4.50 -13.16
N ILE A 281 1.83 3.82 -13.08
CA ILE A 281 1.94 2.41 -12.68
C ILE A 281 1.34 2.20 -11.29
N GLY A 282 1.63 3.10 -10.35
CA GLY A 282 1.09 3.06 -8.98
C GLY A 282 -0.43 3.13 -8.88
N LEU A 283 -1.10 3.80 -9.83
CA LEU A 283 -2.56 3.82 -9.90
C LEU A 283 -3.15 2.41 -10.06
N TYR A 284 -2.47 1.57 -10.83
CA TYR A 284 -2.89 0.20 -11.16
C TYR A 284 -2.21 -0.85 -10.29
N SER A 285 -1.48 -0.41 -9.24
CA SER A 285 -0.62 -1.28 -8.42
C SER A 285 -1.35 -2.49 -7.84
N TYR A 286 -2.64 -2.38 -7.48
CA TYR A 286 -3.42 -3.50 -6.96
C TYR A 286 -3.65 -4.58 -8.02
N GLY A 287 -4.09 -4.21 -9.21
CA GLY A 287 -4.24 -5.15 -10.32
C GLY A 287 -2.91 -5.80 -10.69
N ILE A 288 -1.85 -4.99 -10.83
CA ILE A 288 -0.51 -5.48 -11.13
C ILE A 288 -0.05 -6.49 -10.07
N TYR A 289 -0.20 -6.14 -8.78
CA TYR A 289 0.15 -7.03 -7.67
C TYR A 289 -0.56 -8.38 -7.72
N LEU A 290 -1.83 -8.39 -8.10
CA LEU A 290 -2.61 -9.61 -8.13
C LEU A 290 -2.19 -10.56 -9.26
N TRP A 291 -1.84 -10.01 -10.44
CA TRP A 291 -1.62 -10.79 -11.65
C TRP A 291 -0.16 -11.09 -12.00
N HIS A 292 0.83 -10.32 -11.52
CA HIS A 292 2.22 -10.38 -11.99
C HIS A 292 2.82 -11.78 -11.90
N VAL A 293 2.65 -12.51 -10.78
CA VAL A 293 3.19 -13.86 -10.62
C VAL A 293 2.55 -14.87 -11.59
N SER A 294 1.22 -14.76 -11.78
CA SER A 294 0.48 -15.69 -12.66
C SER A 294 0.81 -15.49 -14.14
N VAL A 295 1.20 -14.26 -14.52
CA VAL A 295 1.61 -13.93 -15.90
C VAL A 295 3.07 -14.32 -16.16
N ALA A 296 3.93 -14.26 -15.13
CA ALA A 296 5.35 -14.60 -15.28
C ALA A 296 5.57 -16.08 -15.62
N ALA A 297 4.78 -16.99 -15.04
CA ALA A 297 4.95 -18.43 -15.23
C ALA A 297 4.89 -18.90 -16.69
N PRO A 298 3.87 -18.53 -17.53
CA PRO A 298 3.85 -18.92 -18.94
C PRO A 298 4.96 -18.25 -19.77
N LEU A 299 5.44 -17.05 -19.38
CA LEU A 299 6.52 -16.39 -20.08
C LEU A 299 7.89 -17.05 -19.84
N ALA A 300 8.09 -17.66 -18.67
CA ALA A 300 9.28 -18.45 -18.39
C ALA A 300 9.40 -19.68 -19.31
N SER A 301 8.29 -20.30 -19.75
CA SER A 301 8.34 -21.40 -20.72
C SER A 301 8.78 -20.95 -22.11
N VAL A 302 8.48 -19.71 -22.50
CA VAL A 302 8.94 -19.14 -23.77
C VAL A 302 10.47 -18.93 -23.76
N ALA A 303 11.03 -18.55 -22.63
CA ALA A 303 12.48 -18.34 -22.48
C ALA A 303 13.31 -19.57 -22.89
N GLN A 304 12.78 -20.78 -22.66
CA GLN A 304 13.45 -22.04 -23.02
C GLN A 304 13.65 -22.23 -24.53
N HIS A 305 12.89 -21.52 -25.35
CA HIS A 305 12.95 -21.56 -26.81
C HIS A 305 13.77 -20.39 -27.41
N LEU A 306 14.25 -19.47 -26.57
CA LEU A 306 15.02 -18.33 -27.01
C LEU A 306 16.52 -18.64 -27.09
N ARG A 307 17.25 -17.90 -27.93
CA ARG A 307 18.72 -17.93 -27.91
C ARG A 307 19.25 -17.46 -26.58
N ALA A 308 20.28 -18.11 -26.05
CA ALA A 308 20.82 -17.87 -24.70
C ALA A 308 21.09 -16.39 -24.39
N TRP A 309 21.55 -15.59 -25.37
CA TRP A 309 21.82 -14.16 -25.16
C TRP A 309 20.56 -13.28 -25.03
N LEU A 310 19.37 -13.76 -25.48
CA LEU A 310 18.10 -13.06 -25.34
C LEU A 310 17.41 -13.38 -24.00
N VAL A 311 17.76 -14.49 -23.36
CA VAL A 311 17.09 -14.96 -22.14
C VAL A 311 17.14 -13.92 -21.02
N PRO A 312 18.27 -13.27 -20.68
CA PRO A 312 18.30 -12.28 -19.60
C PRO A 312 17.38 -11.09 -19.85
N ALA A 313 17.37 -10.57 -21.09
CA ALA A 313 16.50 -9.45 -21.44
C ALA A 313 15.01 -9.86 -21.44
N TRP A 314 14.70 -11.08 -21.89
CA TRP A 314 13.34 -11.61 -21.88
C TRP A 314 12.84 -11.82 -20.45
N GLU A 315 13.57 -12.55 -19.61
CA GLU A 315 13.16 -12.84 -18.22
C GLU A 315 13.12 -11.60 -17.32
N GLY A 316 13.94 -10.59 -17.61
CA GLY A 316 13.94 -9.34 -16.84
C GLY A 316 12.86 -8.34 -17.26
N VAL A 317 12.37 -8.37 -18.52
CA VAL A 317 11.48 -7.33 -19.04
C VAL A 317 10.07 -7.85 -19.34
N ALA A 318 9.97 -9.03 -19.95
CA ALA A 318 8.69 -9.52 -20.44
C ALA A 318 7.66 -9.76 -19.30
N PRO A 319 7.99 -10.39 -18.16
CA PRO A 319 7.07 -10.55 -17.04
C PRO A 319 6.61 -9.21 -16.48
N MET A 320 7.52 -8.23 -16.35
CA MET A 320 7.21 -6.91 -15.86
C MET A 320 6.21 -6.18 -16.79
N VAL A 321 6.48 -6.14 -18.09
CA VAL A 321 5.60 -5.50 -19.06
C VAL A 321 4.24 -6.20 -19.11
N ALA A 322 4.21 -7.54 -19.16
CA ALA A 322 2.99 -8.31 -19.21
C ALA A 322 2.18 -8.18 -17.91
N GLY A 323 2.83 -8.19 -16.75
CA GLY A 323 2.18 -7.96 -15.45
C GLY A 323 1.54 -6.58 -15.35
N ILE A 324 2.24 -5.53 -15.81
CA ILE A 324 1.68 -4.17 -15.89
C ILE A 324 0.49 -4.15 -16.84
N PHE A 325 0.62 -4.71 -18.05
CA PHE A 325 -0.46 -4.74 -19.04
C PHE A 325 -1.72 -5.43 -18.50
N VAL A 326 -1.58 -6.66 -17.98
CA VAL A 326 -2.72 -7.43 -17.44
C VAL A 326 -3.32 -6.72 -16.22
N GLY A 327 -2.49 -6.17 -15.34
CA GLY A 327 -2.95 -5.41 -14.18
C GLY A 327 -3.76 -4.17 -14.57
N VAL A 328 -3.33 -3.42 -15.59
CA VAL A 328 -4.06 -2.26 -16.12
C VAL A 328 -5.39 -2.69 -16.76
N VAL A 329 -5.38 -3.72 -17.58
CA VAL A 329 -6.58 -4.22 -18.24
C VAL A 329 -7.62 -4.69 -17.22
N THR A 330 -7.22 -5.51 -16.26
CA THR A 330 -8.15 -6.05 -15.24
C THR A 330 -8.66 -4.95 -14.30
N THR A 331 -7.84 -3.97 -13.96
CA THR A 331 -8.29 -2.80 -13.18
C THR A 331 -9.37 -2.02 -13.93
N LYS A 332 -9.16 -1.76 -15.23
CA LYS A 332 -10.15 -1.02 -16.05
C LYS A 332 -11.44 -1.80 -16.27
N LEU A 333 -11.35 -3.12 -16.45
CA LEU A 333 -12.51 -3.95 -16.79
C LEU A 333 -13.31 -4.40 -15.56
N ILE A 334 -12.68 -4.50 -14.38
CA ILE A 334 -13.32 -5.07 -13.18
C ILE A 334 -13.39 -4.07 -12.05
N GLU A 335 -12.23 -3.50 -11.65
CA GLU A 335 -12.18 -2.63 -10.48
C GLU A 335 -12.92 -1.31 -10.71
N PHE A 336 -12.66 -0.61 -11.82
CA PHE A 336 -13.31 0.69 -12.09
C PHE A 336 -14.83 0.57 -12.24
N PRO A 337 -15.40 -0.42 -12.97
CA PRO A 337 -16.84 -0.64 -12.98
C PRO A 337 -17.43 -0.94 -11.59
N ALA A 338 -16.74 -1.77 -10.79
CA ALA A 338 -17.17 -2.07 -9.42
C ALA A 338 -17.18 -0.81 -8.54
N LEU A 339 -16.18 0.07 -8.68
CA LEU A 339 -16.17 1.37 -8.01
C LEU A 339 -17.30 2.28 -8.49
N GLY A 340 -17.65 2.26 -9.76
CA GLY A 340 -18.81 2.97 -10.30
C GLY A 340 -20.14 2.48 -9.71
N LEU A 341 -20.32 1.16 -9.57
CA LEU A 341 -21.48 0.58 -8.90
C LEU A 341 -21.52 0.98 -7.42
N ARG A 342 -20.39 0.92 -6.73
CA ARG A 342 -20.29 1.38 -5.34
C ARG A 342 -20.78 2.81 -5.17
N ASP A 343 -20.34 3.73 -6.03
CA ASP A 343 -20.67 5.15 -5.90
C ASP A 343 -22.15 5.42 -6.25
N ARG A 344 -22.78 4.56 -7.06
CA ARG A 344 -24.25 4.58 -7.31
C ARG A 344 -25.05 4.03 -6.14
N TRP A 345 -24.66 2.90 -5.56
CA TRP A 345 -25.42 2.23 -4.51
C TRP A 345 -25.13 2.76 -3.11
N PHE A 346 -23.92 3.24 -2.88
CA PHE A 346 -23.45 3.77 -1.61
C PHE A 346 -22.80 5.14 -1.82
N PRO A 347 -23.57 6.18 -2.25
CA PRO A 347 -23.03 7.51 -2.46
C PRO A 347 -22.46 8.05 -1.14
N ARG A 348 -21.39 8.87 -1.25
CA ARG A 348 -20.90 9.58 -0.07
C ARG A 348 -21.98 10.56 0.36
N ARG A 349 -22.44 10.47 1.60
CA ARG A 349 -23.27 11.51 2.19
C ARG A 349 -22.37 12.72 2.37
N VAL A 350 -22.53 13.71 1.51
CA VAL A 350 -21.95 15.05 1.70
C VAL A 350 -22.81 15.69 2.78
N ASP A 351 -22.27 15.82 3.99
CA ASP A 351 -22.96 16.58 5.02
C ASP A 351 -22.93 18.05 4.57
N SER A 352 -24.06 18.55 4.14
CA SER A 352 -24.34 19.97 3.83
C SER A 352 -24.23 20.89 5.08
N ALA A 353 -23.63 20.42 6.17
CA ALA A 353 -23.56 21.10 7.44
C ALA A 353 -22.26 21.85 7.73
N VAL A 354 -21.33 21.97 6.78
CA VAL A 354 -20.23 22.92 6.92
C VAL A 354 -20.45 24.06 5.94
N GLY A 355 -21.20 25.09 6.39
CA GLY A 355 -21.25 26.38 5.72
C GLY A 355 -19.81 26.92 5.62
N VAL A 356 -19.22 26.85 4.43
CA VAL A 356 -18.07 27.67 4.09
C VAL A 356 -18.59 29.11 4.07
N PRO A 357 -18.03 30.04 4.86
CA PRO A 357 -18.37 31.45 4.71
C PRO A 357 -18.13 31.82 3.24
N ALA A 358 -19.11 32.43 2.60
CA ALA A 358 -18.95 33.00 1.28
C ALA A 358 -17.76 33.95 1.33
N GLU A 359 -16.69 33.63 0.63
CA GLU A 359 -15.63 34.56 0.33
C GLU A 359 -16.27 35.75 -0.42
N GLN A 360 -16.21 36.90 0.19
CA GLN A 360 -16.73 38.15 -0.39
C GLN A 360 -16.05 38.34 -1.76
N GLU A 361 -16.84 38.44 -2.79
CA GLU A 361 -16.38 38.89 -4.11
C GLU A 361 -15.66 40.24 -3.97
N PRO A 362 -14.48 40.39 -4.60
CA PRO A 362 -13.87 41.72 -4.67
C PRO A 362 -14.81 42.67 -5.42
N LEU A 363 -15.19 43.76 -4.77
CA LEU A 363 -15.87 44.89 -5.39
C LEU A 363 -15.13 45.28 -6.68
N GLU A 364 -15.80 45.14 -7.83
CA GLU A 364 -15.38 45.74 -9.09
C GLU A 364 -15.27 47.25 -8.89
N MET A 365 -14.06 47.78 -8.86
CA MET A 365 -13.84 49.19 -8.99
C MET A 365 -14.12 49.59 -10.44
N GLY A 366 -15.25 50.25 -10.64
CA GLY A 366 -15.62 50.84 -11.90
C GLY A 366 -14.58 51.85 -12.38
N VAL A 367 -13.96 51.55 -13.49
CA VAL A 367 -13.17 52.53 -14.26
C VAL A 367 -14.15 53.34 -15.08
N GLN A 368 -14.47 54.55 -14.60
CA GLN A 368 -15.10 55.61 -15.46
C GLN A 368 -14.07 56.07 -16.50
N ARG A 369 -14.42 55.87 -17.76
CA ARG A 369 -13.75 56.55 -18.89
C ARG A 369 -14.16 58.02 -18.90
N THR A 370 -13.21 58.90 -18.86
CA THR A 370 -13.21 60.21 -19.57
C THR A 370 -11.87 60.33 -20.28
#